data_191b051764948be82156b89f1e3627a7
#
_entry.id   191b051764948be82156b89f1e3627a7
#
_cell.length_a   1.000
_cell.length_b   1.000
_cell.length_c   1.000
_cell.angle_alpha   90.00
_cell.angle_beta   90.00
_cell.angle_gamma   90.00
#
_symmetry.space_group_name_H-M   'P 1'
#
loop_
_entity.id
_entity.type
_entity.pdbx_description
1 polymer ?
#
loop_
_entity_poly.entity_id
_entity_poly.type
_entity_poly.pdbx_seq_one_letter_code
_entity_poly.pdbx_strand_id
1 'polypeptide(L)'
;MLLVGNGMLITRDPNKPLIENGCVCIEGSSIKEVGTDAELRAKYPAAEYIDAKKRCIMPAFINTHHHIYSAFARGIALKNYNPQNFLDILEGLWWHLDNNLLLEDTKYSAYTTLIDCIKNGVTTVFDHHASYGETTGSLFTLADVAEELGLRVNLCYEVSDRNGEAEMKKAVAENAEFIRACQKKKNPMQAAMMGLHAAFTLSDKTLEYCASQLPAGAGYHIHVAEGMSDVFDSVQKHGKRVVQRLYDFDILGKNTFAVHCIHINPLEMDLLKETDTMVVHNPESNMGNAVGCPPVLEIFKRGILIGLGTDGYTSDMLESYKVANILHKHNTCDATAAWTEIPEMLFTNNAKIAARYFDGELGVLKAGANADVIVTDYNPLTPLHAGNANGHILFGMNGRNVVTTIAAGKVLMKDRVVTVADEEAVFAKAREVSAALWKRL
;
A
#
# COMPACT_ATOMS: atom_id res chain seq x y z
N MET A 1 22.01 -18.74 5.37
CA MET A 1 20.74 -19.45 5.62
C MET A 1 20.16 -19.00 6.95
N LEU A 2 18.86 -18.71 7.00
CA LEU A 2 18.17 -18.25 8.19
C LEU A 2 16.95 -19.16 8.44
N LEU A 3 16.76 -19.60 9.68
CA LEU A 3 15.56 -20.29 10.13
C LEU A 3 14.74 -19.36 11.02
N VAL A 4 13.43 -19.29 10.79
CA VAL A 4 12.46 -18.62 11.66
C VAL A 4 11.49 -19.69 12.15
N GLY A 5 11.61 -20.11 13.41
CA GLY A 5 10.94 -21.33 13.89
C GLY A 5 10.37 -21.23 15.30
N ASN A 6 9.94 -22.39 15.84
CA ASN A 6 9.27 -22.50 17.14
C ASN A 6 8.02 -21.60 17.24
N GLY A 7 7.19 -21.61 16.20
CA GLY A 7 5.97 -20.80 16.15
C GLY A 7 4.79 -21.52 15.52
N MET A 8 3.61 -20.92 15.66
CA MET A 8 2.42 -21.28 14.89
C MET A 8 2.51 -20.64 13.50
N LEU A 9 2.74 -21.45 12.47
CA LEU A 9 2.94 -20.96 11.11
C LEU A 9 1.60 -20.86 10.38
N ILE A 10 1.18 -19.64 10.05
CA ILE A 10 0.02 -19.33 9.21
C ILE A 10 0.55 -19.07 7.80
N THR A 11 0.54 -20.08 6.93
CA THR A 11 1.29 -20.05 5.68
C THR A 11 0.62 -19.30 4.55
N ARG A 12 -0.71 -19.20 4.55
CA ARG A 12 -1.53 -18.78 3.42
C ARG A 12 -1.42 -19.69 2.16
N ASP A 13 -0.72 -20.81 2.26
CA ASP A 13 -0.76 -21.88 1.26
C ASP A 13 -2.02 -22.74 1.47
N PRO A 14 -2.94 -22.83 0.48
CA PRO A 14 -4.16 -23.63 0.63
C PRO A 14 -3.89 -25.13 0.84
N ASN A 15 -2.74 -25.62 0.39
CA ASN A 15 -2.36 -27.02 0.58
C ASN A 15 -1.85 -27.33 1.99
N LYS A 16 -1.32 -26.34 2.70
CA LYS A 16 -0.77 -26.49 4.04
C LYS A 16 -0.97 -25.20 4.85
N PRO A 17 -2.21 -24.79 5.13
CA PRO A 17 -2.52 -23.45 5.61
C PRO A 17 -2.00 -23.14 7.02
N LEU A 18 -1.69 -24.16 7.81
CA LEU A 18 -1.21 -24.01 9.18
C LEU A 18 -0.23 -25.13 9.55
N ILE A 19 0.86 -24.78 10.26
CA ILE A 19 1.83 -25.74 10.78
C ILE A 19 2.09 -25.41 12.24
N GLU A 20 1.74 -26.32 13.14
CA GLU A 20 2.10 -26.25 14.55
C GLU A 20 3.60 -26.47 14.74
N ASN A 21 4.22 -25.75 15.66
CA ASN A 21 5.67 -25.80 15.81
C ASN A 21 6.41 -25.69 14.47
N GLY A 22 5.93 -24.75 13.63
CA GLY A 22 6.43 -24.57 12.29
C GLY A 22 7.73 -23.78 12.24
N CYS A 23 8.42 -23.92 11.11
CA CYS A 23 9.64 -23.20 10.79
C CYS A 23 9.70 -22.88 9.29
N VAL A 24 10.23 -21.70 8.96
CA VAL A 24 10.55 -21.26 7.60
C VAL A 24 12.06 -21.24 7.44
N CYS A 25 12.60 -21.94 6.44
CA CYS A 25 13.99 -21.89 6.03
C CYS A 25 14.15 -20.88 4.88
N ILE A 26 14.99 -19.88 5.06
CA ILE A 26 15.26 -18.80 4.10
C ILE A 26 16.68 -18.95 3.57
N GLU A 27 16.82 -18.86 2.24
CA GLU A 27 18.11 -18.84 1.55
C GLU A 27 18.14 -17.69 0.53
N GLY A 28 19.01 -16.70 0.76
CA GLY A 28 18.98 -15.47 -0.04
C GLY A 28 17.66 -14.73 0.14
N SER A 29 17.00 -14.37 -0.96
CA SER A 29 15.72 -13.65 -0.97
C SER A 29 14.49 -14.55 -1.00
N SER A 30 14.66 -15.88 -0.97
CA SER A 30 13.58 -16.85 -1.18
C SER A 30 13.41 -17.81 0.00
N ILE A 31 12.20 -18.32 0.17
CA ILE A 31 11.89 -19.41 1.08
C ILE A 31 12.38 -20.70 0.41
N LYS A 32 13.32 -21.39 1.07
CA LYS A 32 13.85 -22.67 0.59
C LYS A 32 12.93 -23.82 0.94
N GLU A 33 12.38 -23.81 2.16
CA GLU A 33 11.57 -24.89 2.68
C GLU A 33 10.70 -24.42 3.86
N VAL A 34 9.56 -25.07 4.05
CA VAL A 34 8.64 -24.86 5.17
C VAL A 34 8.29 -26.22 5.77
N GLY A 35 8.48 -26.36 7.08
CA GLY A 35 8.26 -27.64 7.79
C GLY A 35 8.09 -27.45 9.27
N THR A 36 8.28 -28.51 10.03
CA THR A 36 8.32 -28.43 11.50
C THR A 36 9.67 -27.88 11.97
N ASP A 37 9.68 -27.24 13.12
CA ASP A 37 10.92 -26.66 13.70
C ASP A 37 11.98 -27.75 13.95
N ALA A 38 11.57 -28.91 14.49
CA ALA A 38 12.47 -30.00 14.75
C ALA A 38 13.14 -30.56 13.48
N GLU A 39 12.36 -30.74 12.40
CA GLU A 39 12.87 -31.25 11.12
C GLU A 39 13.88 -30.27 10.49
N LEU A 40 13.51 -28.98 10.41
CA LEU A 40 14.36 -27.99 9.71
C LEU A 40 15.62 -27.67 10.52
N ARG A 41 15.57 -27.61 11.84
CA ARG A 41 16.77 -27.44 12.68
C ARG A 41 17.70 -28.62 12.59
N ALA A 42 17.18 -29.85 12.54
CA ALA A 42 18.01 -31.03 12.34
C ALA A 42 18.66 -31.04 10.94
N LYS A 43 17.93 -30.60 9.92
CA LYS A 43 18.42 -30.55 8.53
C LYS A 43 19.42 -29.44 8.28
N TYR A 44 19.30 -28.30 8.96
CA TYR A 44 20.14 -27.10 8.77
C TYR A 44 20.78 -26.63 10.09
N PRO A 45 21.62 -27.43 10.73
CA PRO A 45 22.14 -27.13 12.08
C PRO A 45 23.05 -25.93 12.15
N ALA A 46 23.63 -25.51 11.02
CA ALA A 46 24.52 -24.34 10.91
C ALA A 46 23.79 -23.05 10.50
N ALA A 47 22.46 -23.08 10.30
CA ALA A 47 21.71 -21.89 9.96
C ALA A 47 21.55 -20.95 11.16
N GLU A 48 21.55 -19.64 10.89
CA GLU A 48 21.13 -18.65 11.88
C GLU A 48 19.67 -18.91 12.28
N TYR A 49 19.32 -18.67 13.56
CA TYR A 49 18.00 -19.03 14.06
C TYR A 49 17.33 -17.84 14.77
N ILE A 50 16.09 -17.56 14.36
CA ILE A 50 15.16 -16.67 15.05
C ILE A 50 14.09 -17.51 15.72
N ASP A 51 14.05 -17.45 17.05
CA ASP A 51 13.03 -18.12 17.86
C ASP A 51 11.76 -17.29 17.94
N ALA A 52 10.67 -17.76 17.35
CA ALA A 52 9.37 -17.11 17.44
C ALA A 52 8.70 -17.28 18.82
N LYS A 53 9.28 -18.05 19.74
CA LYS A 53 8.81 -18.20 21.14
C LYS A 53 7.34 -18.65 21.23
N LYS A 54 6.95 -19.62 20.39
CA LYS A 54 5.58 -20.16 20.24
C LYS A 54 4.52 -19.16 19.73
N ARG A 55 4.95 -18.02 19.17
CA ARG A 55 4.11 -16.97 18.58
C ARG A 55 3.72 -17.29 17.14
N CYS A 56 2.88 -16.46 16.53
CA CYS A 56 2.50 -16.64 15.13
C CYS A 56 3.60 -16.16 14.18
N ILE A 57 3.89 -16.97 13.16
CA ILE A 57 4.74 -16.64 12.01
C ILE A 57 3.82 -16.61 10.79
N MET A 58 3.88 -15.55 9.99
CA MET A 58 3.00 -15.39 8.82
C MET A 58 3.69 -14.58 7.73
N PRO A 59 3.14 -14.58 6.48
CA PRO A 59 3.66 -13.69 5.44
C PRO A 59 3.54 -12.23 5.87
N ALA A 60 4.50 -11.41 5.45
CA ALA A 60 4.44 -9.97 5.62
C ALA A 60 3.31 -9.35 4.77
N PHE A 61 2.87 -8.16 5.17
CA PHE A 61 1.77 -7.46 4.51
C PHE A 61 2.23 -6.67 3.28
N ILE A 62 1.29 -6.49 2.38
CA ILE A 62 1.40 -5.68 1.16
C ILE A 62 0.38 -4.56 1.30
N ASN A 63 0.82 -3.30 1.22
CA ASN A 63 -0.04 -2.13 1.18
C ASN A 63 -0.18 -1.65 -0.26
N THR A 64 -1.38 -1.75 -0.82
CA THR A 64 -1.62 -1.47 -2.24
C THR A 64 -1.94 -0.01 -2.55
N HIS A 65 -2.05 0.85 -1.56
CA HIS A 65 -2.14 2.31 -1.73
C HIS A 65 -1.73 3.04 -0.46
N HIS A 66 -0.78 3.93 -0.59
CA HIS A 66 -0.25 4.77 0.48
C HIS A 66 0.15 6.15 -0.05
N HIS A 67 0.25 7.11 0.86
CA HIS A 67 0.84 8.43 0.64
C HIS A 67 1.98 8.65 1.64
N ILE A 68 3.21 8.32 1.26
CA ILE A 68 4.39 8.44 2.13
C ILE A 68 4.55 9.86 2.66
N TYR A 69 4.31 10.87 1.83
CA TYR A 69 4.46 12.28 2.20
C TYR A 69 3.50 12.74 3.30
N SER A 70 2.39 12.03 3.54
CA SER A 70 1.40 12.37 4.56
C SER A 70 1.92 12.29 6.00
N ALA A 71 3.07 11.63 6.22
CA ALA A 71 3.68 11.51 7.55
C ALA A 71 3.84 12.86 8.25
N PHE A 72 4.14 13.92 7.50
CA PHE A 72 4.36 15.25 8.06
C PHE A 72 3.09 16.10 8.22
N ALA A 73 1.93 15.57 7.84
CA ALA A 73 0.63 16.13 8.20
C ALA A 73 0.16 15.70 9.59
N ARG A 74 0.79 14.68 10.19
CA ARG A 74 0.36 14.11 11.47
C ARG A 74 0.36 15.16 12.58
N GLY A 75 -0.83 15.50 13.08
CA GLY A 75 -1.02 16.47 14.15
C GLY A 75 -0.86 17.94 13.74
N ILE A 76 -0.84 18.24 12.46
CA ILE A 76 -0.76 19.61 11.95
C ILE A 76 -1.98 20.43 12.38
N ALA A 77 -1.76 21.67 12.80
CA ALA A 77 -2.79 22.62 13.16
C ALA A 77 -2.67 23.88 12.29
N LEU A 78 -3.32 23.86 11.14
CA LEU A 78 -3.32 24.98 10.22
C LEU A 78 -4.24 26.10 10.72
N LYS A 79 -3.78 27.35 10.58
CA LYS A 79 -4.58 28.53 10.96
C LYS A 79 -5.75 28.69 9.98
N ASN A 80 -6.92 29.02 10.55
CA ASN A 80 -8.15 29.24 9.76
C ASN A 80 -8.63 28.02 8.95
N TYR A 81 -8.15 26.83 9.24
CA TYR A 81 -8.57 25.59 8.58
C TYR A 81 -9.83 25.04 9.26
N ASN A 82 -10.95 25.07 8.54
CA ASN A 82 -12.24 24.55 9.01
C ASN A 82 -13.00 23.93 7.83
N PRO A 83 -12.58 22.75 7.34
CA PRO A 83 -13.16 22.13 6.16
C PRO A 83 -14.61 21.74 6.40
N GLN A 84 -15.48 22.02 5.43
CA GLN A 84 -16.90 21.67 5.45
C GLN A 84 -17.22 20.47 4.55
N ASN A 85 -16.29 20.11 3.66
CA ASN A 85 -16.42 19.03 2.69
C ASN A 85 -15.02 18.53 2.28
N PHE A 86 -15.01 17.49 1.46
CA PHE A 86 -13.77 16.85 1.01
C PHE A 86 -12.87 17.79 0.17
N LEU A 87 -13.45 18.65 -0.68
CA LEU A 87 -12.65 19.58 -1.47
C LEU A 87 -11.92 20.59 -0.57
N ASP A 88 -12.58 21.06 0.50
CA ASP A 88 -11.93 21.94 1.50
C ASP A 88 -10.75 21.23 2.20
N ILE A 89 -10.83 19.89 2.40
CA ILE A 89 -9.72 19.09 2.94
C ILE A 89 -8.56 19.03 1.93
N LEU A 90 -8.86 18.81 0.65
CA LEU A 90 -7.83 18.80 -0.39
C LEU A 90 -7.14 20.16 -0.51
N GLU A 91 -7.90 21.23 -0.69
CA GLU A 91 -7.37 22.59 -0.90
C GLU A 91 -6.66 23.14 0.33
N GLY A 92 -7.27 22.96 1.51
CA GLY A 92 -6.79 23.56 2.75
C GLY A 92 -5.67 22.77 3.44
N LEU A 93 -5.56 21.49 3.22
CA LEU A 93 -4.56 20.64 3.86
C LEU A 93 -3.61 20.03 2.84
N TRP A 94 -4.10 19.12 1.98
CA TRP A 94 -3.20 18.27 1.17
C TRP A 94 -2.47 19.05 0.09
N TRP A 95 -3.18 19.88 -0.68
CA TRP A 95 -2.54 20.73 -1.72
C TRP A 95 -1.70 21.85 -1.14
N HIS A 96 -2.04 22.32 0.07
CA HIS A 96 -1.20 23.27 0.77
C HIS A 96 0.10 22.62 1.24
N LEU A 97 0.03 21.42 1.81
CA LEU A 97 1.19 20.63 2.24
C LEU A 97 2.12 20.32 1.06
N ASP A 98 1.58 19.68 0.01
CA ASP A 98 2.40 19.18 -1.08
C ASP A 98 3.07 20.27 -1.92
N ASN A 99 2.46 21.46 -2.02
CA ASN A 99 3.05 22.64 -2.63
C ASN A 99 4.28 23.19 -1.87
N ASN A 100 4.48 22.76 -0.62
CA ASN A 100 5.57 23.22 0.24
C ASN A 100 6.61 22.12 0.55
N LEU A 101 6.41 20.89 0.05
CA LEU A 101 7.36 19.79 0.25
C LEU A 101 8.59 19.94 -0.65
N LEU A 102 9.77 19.93 -0.03
CA LEU A 102 11.07 19.89 -0.69
C LEU A 102 11.61 18.45 -0.68
N LEU A 103 12.71 18.17 -1.40
CA LEU A 103 13.32 16.84 -1.43
C LEU A 103 13.77 16.35 -0.06
N GLU A 104 14.22 17.25 0.83
CA GLU A 104 14.57 16.88 2.21
C GLU A 104 13.33 16.45 3.00
N ASP A 105 12.19 17.13 2.82
CA ASP A 105 10.92 16.73 3.45
C ASP A 105 10.47 15.36 2.91
N THR A 106 10.54 15.16 1.60
CA THR A 106 10.25 13.89 0.93
C THR A 106 11.12 12.75 1.48
N LYS A 107 12.43 12.98 1.61
CA LYS A 107 13.39 12.02 2.14
C LYS A 107 13.03 11.58 3.57
N TYR A 108 12.77 12.54 4.47
CA TYR A 108 12.51 12.20 5.87
C TYR A 108 11.07 11.74 6.12
N SER A 109 10.10 12.13 5.30
CA SER A 109 8.78 11.48 5.29
C SER A 109 8.90 10.01 4.87
N ALA A 110 9.76 9.70 3.89
CA ALA A 110 10.03 8.31 3.48
C ALA A 110 10.64 7.48 4.61
N TYR A 111 11.68 7.96 5.27
CA TYR A 111 12.27 7.25 6.41
C TYR A 111 11.24 6.97 7.50
N THR A 112 10.47 7.99 7.91
CA THR A 112 9.49 7.83 9.00
C THR A 112 8.37 6.87 8.64
N THR A 113 7.80 6.99 7.44
CA THR A 113 6.72 6.12 6.98
C THR A 113 7.19 4.69 6.75
N LEU A 114 8.33 4.50 6.07
CA LEU A 114 8.83 3.15 5.79
C LEU A 114 9.33 2.42 7.04
N ILE A 115 9.87 3.13 8.04
CA ILE A 115 10.13 2.56 9.37
C ILE A 115 8.82 2.16 10.05
N ASP A 116 7.78 2.99 9.96
CA ASP A 116 6.45 2.64 10.49
C ASP A 116 5.86 1.41 9.77
N CYS A 117 6.02 1.30 8.44
CA CYS A 117 5.69 0.11 7.67
C CYS A 117 6.43 -1.14 8.19
N ILE A 118 7.75 -1.07 8.39
CA ILE A 118 8.55 -2.16 8.97
C ILE A 118 7.98 -2.58 10.34
N LYS A 119 7.66 -1.60 11.19
CA LYS A 119 7.13 -1.85 12.55
C LYS A 119 5.72 -2.46 12.55
N ASN A 120 4.98 -2.30 11.48
CA ASN A 120 3.65 -2.87 11.28
C ASN A 120 3.67 -4.13 10.37
N GLY A 121 4.87 -4.62 9.99
CA GLY A 121 5.00 -5.84 9.21
C GLY A 121 4.68 -5.69 7.71
N VAL A 122 4.68 -4.47 7.20
CA VAL A 122 4.50 -4.18 5.77
C VAL A 122 5.86 -4.19 5.09
N THR A 123 6.03 -5.00 4.06
CA THR A 123 7.30 -5.14 3.31
C THR A 123 7.20 -4.68 1.86
N THR A 124 5.97 -4.47 1.37
CA THR A 124 5.70 -3.99 0.01
C THR A 124 4.69 -2.84 0.08
N VAL A 125 5.03 -1.70 -0.53
CA VAL A 125 4.22 -0.48 -0.51
C VAL A 125 4.02 0.04 -1.92
N PHE A 126 2.77 0.34 -2.28
CA PHE A 126 2.41 1.09 -3.48
C PHE A 126 2.11 2.52 -3.07
N ASP A 127 3.01 3.44 -3.40
CA ASP A 127 2.93 4.84 -2.99
C ASP A 127 2.44 5.75 -4.13
N HIS A 128 1.63 6.72 -3.76
CA HIS A 128 1.18 7.79 -4.64
C HIS A 128 1.68 9.13 -4.07
N HIS A 129 2.77 9.65 -4.66
CA HIS A 129 3.53 10.78 -4.12
C HIS A 129 3.13 12.12 -4.73
N ALA A 130 3.16 13.16 -3.91
CA ALA A 130 3.04 14.56 -4.34
C ALA A 130 4.00 15.45 -3.54
N SER A 131 4.76 16.30 -4.24
CA SER A 131 5.71 17.27 -3.66
C SER A 131 6.00 18.40 -4.66
N TYR A 132 5.00 19.25 -4.90
CA TYR A 132 5.11 20.32 -5.90
C TYR A 132 6.08 21.45 -5.53
N GLY A 133 6.50 21.54 -4.26
CA GLY A 133 7.61 22.41 -3.86
C GLY A 133 8.92 22.02 -4.53
N GLU A 134 9.15 20.71 -4.76
CA GLU A 134 10.32 20.19 -5.46
C GLU A 134 9.99 18.82 -6.08
N THR A 135 9.49 18.84 -7.34
CA THR A 135 8.99 17.65 -8.05
C THR A 135 10.11 16.73 -8.54
N THR A 136 11.10 17.31 -9.23
CA THR A 136 12.14 16.54 -9.93
C THR A 136 13.08 15.84 -8.96
N GLY A 137 13.23 14.52 -9.11
CA GLY A 137 14.06 13.67 -8.26
C GLY A 137 13.35 13.13 -7.01
N SER A 138 12.08 13.45 -6.80
CA SER A 138 11.32 13.00 -5.62
C SER A 138 11.11 11.49 -5.60
N LEU A 139 10.73 10.86 -6.73
CA LEU A 139 10.57 9.41 -6.82
C LEU A 139 11.89 8.66 -6.62
N PHE A 140 12.98 9.23 -7.14
CA PHE A 140 14.32 8.67 -6.93
C PHE A 140 14.73 8.76 -5.45
N THR A 141 14.43 9.87 -4.79
CA THR A 141 14.67 10.05 -3.35
C THR A 141 13.89 9.01 -2.51
N LEU A 142 12.62 8.78 -2.83
CA LEU A 142 11.81 7.73 -2.17
C LEU A 142 12.41 6.33 -2.40
N ALA A 143 12.79 6.04 -3.64
CA ALA A 143 13.36 4.75 -4.03
C ALA A 143 14.70 4.47 -3.33
N ASP A 144 15.56 5.48 -3.18
CA ASP A 144 16.84 5.36 -2.48
C ASP A 144 16.63 5.04 -1.00
N VAL A 145 15.70 5.73 -0.32
CA VAL A 145 15.36 5.43 1.08
C VAL A 145 14.77 4.02 1.23
N ALA A 146 13.88 3.62 0.32
CA ALA A 146 13.31 2.28 0.34
C ALA A 146 14.37 1.18 0.13
N GLU A 147 15.34 1.40 -0.77
CA GLU A 147 16.46 0.49 -1.01
C GLU A 147 17.38 0.39 0.21
N GLU A 148 17.70 1.51 0.88
CA GLU A 148 18.48 1.54 2.10
C GLU A 148 17.81 0.74 3.22
N LEU A 149 16.52 0.96 3.44
CA LEU A 149 15.73 0.25 4.45
C LEU A 149 15.42 -1.20 4.07
N GLY A 150 15.50 -1.56 2.78
CA GLY A 150 15.25 -2.92 2.28
C GLY A 150 13.78 -3.24 2.05
N LEU A 151 12.96 -2.25 1.77
CA LEU A 151 11.53 -2.40 1.44
C LEU A 151 11.30 -2.46 -0.07
N ARG A 152 10.27 -3.19 -0.46
CA ARG A 152 9.78 -3.23 -1.83
C ARG A 152 8.77 -2.09 -2.06
N VAL A 153 8.98 -1.31 -3.13
CA VAL A 153 8.11 -0.18 -3.44
C VAL A 153 7.71 -0.13 -4.91
N ASN A 154 6.45 0.25 -5.15
CA ASN A 154 5.97 0.70 -6.45
C ASN A 154 5.59 2.17 -6.28
N LEU A 155 6.26 3.05 -7.00
CA LEU A 155 6.14 4.49 -6.82
C LEU A 155 5.53 5.17 -8.05
N CYS A 156 4.74 6.20 -7.81
CA CYS A 156 4.28 7.11 -8.84
C CYS A 156 4.17 8.54 -8.28
N TYR A 157 4.28 9.52 -9.17
CA TYR A 157 4.11 10.94 -8.85
C TYR A 157 2.74 11.44 -9.32
N GLU A 158 2.05 12.17 -8.49
CA GLU A 158 0.75 12.75 -8.77
C GLU A 158 0.81 13.79 -9.90
N VAL A 159 0.22 13.50 -11.06
CA VAL A 159 0.01 14.48 -12.13
C VAL A 159 -1.31 15.21 -11.89
N SER A 160 -1.30 16.55 -11.99
CA SER A 160 -2.48 17.40 -11.83
C SER A 160 -2.27 18.72 -12.60
N ASP A 161 -3.36 19.31 -13.08
CA ASP A 161 -3.35 20.64 -13.75
C ASP A 161 -3.40 21.81 -12.76
N ARG A 162 -3.62 21.54 -11.46
CA ARG A 162 -3.87 22.58 -10.44
C ARG A 162 -2.73 23.61 -10.28
N ASN A 163 -1.50 23.21 -10.58
CA ASN A 163 -0.32 24.09 -10.52
C ASN A 163 0.15 24.59 -11.91
N GLY A 164 -0.69 24.38 -12.94
CA GLY A 164 -0.44 24.81 -14.30
C GLY A 164 0.39 23.84 -15.14
N GLU A 165 0.45 24.12 -16.44
CA GLU A 165 1.00 23.23 -17.46
C GLU A 165 2.49 22.90 -17.24
N ALA A 166 3.28 23.84 -16.74
CA ALA A 166 4.71 23.63 -16.52
C ALA A 166 4.96 22.59 -15.41
N GLU A 167 4.25 22.68 -14.31
CA GLU A 167 4.36 21.72 -13.20
C GLU A 167 3.75 20.37 -13.58
N MET A 168 2.64 20.34 -14.29
CA MET A 168 2.06 19.12 -14.85
C MET A 168 3.08 18.37 -15.72
N LYS A 169 3.79 19.06 -16.61
CA LYS A 169 4.82 18.45 -17.46
C LYS A 169 6.01 17.91 -16.67
N LYS A 170 6.43 18.59 -15.59
CA LYS A 170 7.47 18.09 -14.69
C LYS A 170 7.02 16.80 -14.00
N ALA A 171 5.78 16.76 -13.50
CA ALA A 171 5.21 15.58 -12.87
C ALA A 171 5.14 14.36 -13.82
N VAL A 172 4.73 14.60 -15.08
CA VAL A 172 4.73 13.55 -16.11
C VAL A 172 6.15 13.08 -16.43
N ALA A 173 7.12 14.01 -16.53
CA ALA A 173 8.52 13.67 -16.79
C ALA A 173 9.11 12.85 -15.65
N GLU A 174 8.89 13.23 -14.39
CA GLU A 174 9.34 12.48 -13.20
C GLU A 174 8.85 11.03 -13.22
N ASN A 175 7.55 10.82 -13.49
CA ASN A 175 6.99 9.48 -13.65
C ASN A 175 7.68 8.70 -14.80
N ALA A 176 7.73 9.30 -15.98
CA ALA A 176 8.23 8.63 -17.17
C ALA A 176 9.72 8.27 -17.05
N GLU A 177 10.53 9.15 -16.45
CA GLU A 177 11.94 8.91 -16.18
C GLU A 177 12.14 7.81 -15.15
N PHE A 178 11.38 7.84 -14.05
CA PHE A 178 11.46 6.81 -13.01
C PHE A 178 11.00 5.44 -13.52
N ILE A 179 9.91 5.36 -14.30
CA ILE A 179 9.45 4.11 -14.95
C ILE A 179 10.57 3.54 -15.84
N ARG A 180 11.18 4.36 -16.71
CA ARG A 180 12.30 3.93 -17.58
C ARG A 180 13.51 3.46 -16.77
N ALA A 181 13.81 4.13 -15.65
CA ALA A 181 14.89 3.75 -14.76
C ALA A 181 14.64 2.37 -14.13
N CYS A 182 13.42 2.10 -13.61
CA CYS A 182 13.03 0.81 -13.08
C CYS A 182 13.13 -0.29 -14.14
N GLN A 183 12.60 -0.04 -15.35
CA GLN A 183 12.67 -1.00 -16.47
C GLN A 183 14.12 -1.33 -16.89
N LYS A 184 15.03 -0.35 -16.81
CA LYS A 184 16.45 -0.52 -17.15
C LYS A 184 17.24 -1.21 -16.04
N LYS A 185 17.06 -0.77 -14.77
CA LYS A 185 17.80 -1.27 -13.59
C LYS A 185 17.37 -2.69 -13.22
N LYS A 186 16.12 -3.05 -13.47
CA LYS A 186 15.51 -4.35 -13.12
C LYS A 186 15.75 -4.74 -11.65
N ASN A 187 15.65 -3.75 -10.75
CA ASN A 187 15.73 -4.02 -9.32
C ASN A 187 14.43 -4.73 -8.89
N PRO A 188 14.49 -5.97 -8.36
CA PRO A 188 13.29 -6.72 -7.98
C PRO A 188 12.51 -6.08 -6.83
N MET A 189 13.08 -5.07 -6.17
CA MET A 189 12.47 -4.34 -5.07
C MET A 189 11.84 -3.01 -5.50
N GLN A 190 11.93 -2.62 -6.78
CA GLN A 190 11.44 -1.33 -7.27
C GLN A 190 10.60 -1.51 -8.53
N ALA A 191 9.39 -0.94 -8.51
CA ALA A 191 8.50 -0.85 -9.65
C ALA A 191 7.92 0.58 -9.74
N ALA A 192 7.27 0.91 -10.83
CA ALA A 192 6.73 2.24 -11.06
C ALA A 192 5.46 2.23 -11.92
N MET A 193 4.64 3.26 -11.71
CA MET A 193 3.42 3.55 -12.46
C MET A 193 3.41 5.03 -12.86
N MET A 194 2.49 5.42 -13.74
CA MET A 194 2.16 6.84 -13.97
C MET A 194 1.09 7.27 -12.96
N GLY A 195 1.45 8.14 -12.02
CA GLY A 195 0.49 8.70 -11.05
C GLY A 195 -0.39 9.77 -11.68
N LEU A 196 -1.68 9.71 -11.43
CA LEU A 196 -2.67 10.71 -11.80
C LEU A 196 -3.46 11.08 -10.54
N HIS A 197 -3.71 12.37 -10.29
CA HIS A 197 -4.47 12.74 -9.09
C HIS A 197 -5.90 12.16 -9.16
N ALA A 198 -6.80 12.86 -9.83
CA ALA A 198 -8.19 12.46 -10.00
C ALA A 198 -8.78 13.11 -11.26
N ALA A 199 -9.88 12.59 -11.80
CA ALA A 199 -10.43 13.05 -13.06
C ALA A 199 -10.75 14.55 -13.08
N PHE A 200 -11.23 15.12 -11.96
CA PHE A 200 -11.62 16.53 -11.87
C PHE A 200 -10.43 17.52 -11.88
N THR A 201 -9.21 17.04 -11.64
CA THR A 201 -7.99 17.87 -11.68
C THR A 201 -7.15 17.68 -12.95
N LEU A 202 -7.69 16.96 -13.94
CA LEU A 202 -7.01 16.60 -15.18
C LEU A 202 -7.87 17.00 -16.39
N SER A 203 -7.32 17.85 -17.26
CA SER A 203 -7.93 18.14 -18.56
C SER A 203 -7.76 16.95 -19.52
N ASP A 204 -8.60 16.91 -20.57
CA ASP A 204 -8.47 15.91 -21.63
C ASP A 204 -7.09 15.97 -22.29
N LYS A 205 -6.54 17.18 -22.50
CA LYS A 205 -5.18 17.37 -23.03
C LYS A 205 -4.10 16.78 -22.13
N THR A 206 -4.29 16.87 -20.82
CA THR A 206 -3.35 16.28 -19.86
C THR A 206 -3.43 14.76 -19.87
N LEU A 207 -4.63 14.17 -19.97
CA LEU A 207 -4.80 12.73 -20.14
C LEU A 207 -4.13 12.24 -21.43
N GLU A 208 -4.35 12.91 -22.57
CA GLU A 208 -3.69 12.61 -23.84
C GLU A 208 -2.16 12.74 -23.73
N TYR A 209 -1.68 13.77 -23.06
CA TYR A 209 -0.25 13.97 -22.85
C TYR A 209 0.36 12.87 -22.00
N CYS A 210 -0.27 12.49 -20.89
CA CYS A 210 0.16 11.36 -20.06
C CYS A 210 0.23 10.05 -20.87
N ALA A 211 -0.81 9.76 -21.67
CA ALA A 211 -0.83 8.58 -22.52
C ALA A 211 0.32 8.60 -23.55
N SER A 212 0.64 9.77 -24.14
CA SER A 212 1.76 9.91 -25.08
C SER A 212 3.15 9.71 -24.45
N GLN A 213 3.28 9.95 -23.14
CA GLN A 213 4.55 9.84 -22.39
C GLN A 213 4.69 8.53 -21.62
N LEU A 214 3.63 7.72 -21.53
CA LEU A 214 3.64 6.48 -20.77
C LEU A 214 4.59 5.46 -21.40
N PRO A 215 5.63 4.99 -20.68
CA PRO A 215 6.49 3.92 -21.19
C PRO A 215 5.72 2.61 -21.38
N ALA A 216 6.09 1.86 -22.40
CA ALA A 216 5.43 0.60 -22.76
C ALA A 216 5.36 -0.37 -21.57
N GLY A 217 4.18 -0.98 -21.38
CA GLY A 217 3.93 -1.94 -20.30
C GLY A 217 3.65 -1.34 -18.92
N ALA A 218 3.78 -0.02 -18.74
CA ALA A 218 3.36 0.66 -17.53
C ALA A 218 1.84 0.88 -17.51
N GLY A 219 1.31 1.15 -16.33
CA GLY A 219 -0.09 1.52 -16.13
C GLY A 219 -0.21 2.76 -15.25
N TYR A 220 -1.41 3.03 -14.80
CA TYR A 220 -1.74 4.23 -14.04
C TYR A 220 -2.15 3.93 -12.61
N HIS A 221 -1.92 4.89 -11.73
CA HIS A 221 -2.41 4.89 -10.36
C HIS A 221 -3.20 6.19 -10.15
N ILE A 222 -4.53 6.11 -10.00
CA ILE A 222 -5.44 7.26 -9.99
C ILE A 222 -6.52 7.11 -8.94
N HIS A 223 -6.88 8.21 -8.24
CA HIS A 223 -8.06 8.29 -7.39
C HIS A 223 -9.31 8.43 -8.26
N VAL A 224 -10.34 7.61 -8.02
CA VAL A 224 -11.52 7.50 -8.88
C VAL A 224 -12.78 7.67 -8.07
N ALA A 225 -13.54 8.70 -8.38
CA ALA A 225 -14.87 8.95 -7.78
C ALA A 225 -14.85 8.82 -6.25
N GLU A 226 -13.79 9.38 -5.60
CA GLU A 226 -13.66 9.39 -4.14
C GLU A 226 -14.71 10.30 -3.54
N GLY A 227 -14.80 11.56 -4.00
CA GLY A 227 -15.86 12.49 -3.62
C GLY A 227 -16.88 12.67 -4.75
N MET A 228 -18.10 13.06 -4.39
CA MET A 228 -19.13 13.40 -5.39
C MET A 228 -18.73 14.60 -6.27
N SER A 229 -17.82 15.45 -5.80
CA SER A 229 -17.24 16.54 -6.59
C SER A 229 -16.58 16.05 -7.88
N ASP A 230 -15.84 14.93 -7.82
CA ASP A 230 -15.22 14.30 -8.99
C ASP A 230 -16.27 13.84 -10.02
N VAL A 231 -17.36 13.22 -9.53
CA VAL A 231 -18.47 12.77 -10.40
C VAL A 231 -19.20 13.96 -11.04
N PHE A 232 -19.54 14.98 -10.25
CA PHE A 232 -20.25 16.17 -10.76
C PHE A 232 -19.40 16.95 -11.76
N ASP A 233 -18.13 17.15 -11.48
CA ASP A 233 -17.21 17.84 -12.39
C ASP A 233 -17.10 17.10 -13.73
N SER A 234 -16.91 15.77 -13.68
CA SER A 234 -16.82 14.95 -14.90
C SER A 234 -18.08 14.99 -15.73
N VAL A 235 -19.26 14.86 -15.10
CA VAL A 235 -20.55 14.94 -15.83
C VAL A 235 -20.79 16.34 -16.38
N GLN A 236 -20.51 17.39 -15.61
CA GLN A 236 -20.76 18.77 -16.03
C GLN A 236 -19.85 19.20 -17.18
N LYS A 237 -18.55 18.88 -17.13
CA LYS A 237 -17.58 19.34 -18.13
C LYS A 237 -17.50 18.41 -19.35
N HIS A 238 -17.66 17.12 -19.17
CA HIS A 238 -17.39 16.11 -20.19
C HIS A 238 -18.63 15.28 -20.61
N GLY A 239 -19.77 15.46 -19.93
CA GLY A 239 -21.01 14.70 -20.20
C GLY A 239 -20.91 13.19 -19.88
N LYS A 240 -19.86 12.77 -19.14
CA LYS A 240 -19.55 11.38 -18.83
C LYS A 240 -19.22 11.23 -17.36
N ARG A 241 -19.48 10.05 -16.78
CA ARG A 241 -19.02 9.74 -15.44
C ARG A 241 -17.51 9.42 -15.44
N VAL A 242 -16.92 9.39 -14.26
CA VAL A 242 -15.45 9.32 -14.07
C VAL A 242 -14.82 8.13 -14.78
N VAL A 243 -15.28 6.91 -14.49
CA VAL A 243 -14.68 5.68 -15.07
C VAL A 243 -14.89 5.63 -16.58
N GLN A 244 -16.05 6.08 -17.08
CA GLN A 244 -16.32 6.14 -18.53
C GLN A 244 -15.38 7.13 -19.24
N ARG A 245 -15.12 8.31 -18.62
CA ARG A 245 -14.17 9.27 -19.17
C ARG A 245 -12.75 8.67 -19.22
N LEU A 246 -12.31 8.03 -18.14
CA LEU A 246 -10.99 7.39 -18.09
C LEU A 246 -10.85 6.24 -19.09
N TYR A 247 -11.94 5.48 -19.33
CA TYR A 247 -12.00 4.44 -20.36
C TYR A 247 -11.76 5.03 -21.77
N ASP A 248 -12.39 6.16 -22.10
CA ASP A 248 -12.27 6.77 -23.42
C ASP A 248 -10.86 7.31 -23.72
N PHE A 249 -10.04 7.54 -22.68
CA PHE A 249 -8.63 7.97 -22.79
C PHE A 249 -7.62 6.83 -22.60
N ASP A 250 -8.04 5.58 -22.66
CA ASP A 250 -7.19 4.39 -22.47
C ASP A 250 -6.39 4.39 -21.14
N ILE A 251 -6.92 5.06 -20.11
CA ILE A 251 -6.30 5.09 -18.78
C ILE A 251 -6.52 3.76 -18.03
N LEU A 252 -7.66 3.10 -18.27
CA LEU A 252 -7.99 1.82 -17.62
C LEU A 252 -7.21 0.67 -18.25
N GLY A 253 -6.97 -0.38 -17.47
CA GLY A 253 -6.28 -1.57 -17.97
C GLY A 253 -5.67 -2.43 -16.86
N LYS A 254 -5.14 -3.57 -17.25
CA LYS A 254 -4.59 -4.60 -16.36
C LYS A 254 -3.56 -4.06 -15.36
N ASN A 255 -2.77 -3.06 -15.75
CA ASN A 255 -1.71 -2.48 -14.91
C ASN A 255 -2.14 -1.13 -14.31
N THR A 256 -3.44 -0.87 -14.17
CA THR A 256 -3.99 0.37 -13.62
C THR A 256 -4.69 0.13 -12.29
N PHE A 257 -4.48 1.04 -11.34
CA PHE A 257 -5.22 1.14 -10.08
C PHE A 257 -6.27 2.23 -10.17
N ALA A 258 -7.54 1.86 -9.95
CA ALA A 258 -8.64 2.76 -9.66
C ALA A 258 -8.84 2.76 -8.13
N VAL A 259 -8.38 3.82 -7.47
CA VAL A 259 -8.38 3.90 -6.00
C VAL A 259 -9.71 4.47 -5.51
N HIS A 260 -10.19 4.02 -4.37
CA HIS A 260 -11.46 4.36 -3.70
C HIS A 260 -12.71 3.83 -4.41
N CYS A 261 -13.04 4.29 -5.61
CA CYS A 261 -14.24 3.87 -6.34
C CYS A 261 -15.54 3.96 -5.51
N ILE A 262 -15.69 5.04 -4.71
CA ILE A 262 -16.80 5.18 -3.75
C ILE A 262 -18.12 5.43 -4.47
N HIS A 263 -18.10 6.38 -5.41
CA HIS A 263 -19.31 6.86 -6.08
C HIS A 263 -19.45 6.34 -7.51
N ILE A 264 -18.96 5.12 -7.78
CA ILE A 264 -19.16 4.45 -9.08
C ILE A 264 -20.51 3.74 -9.15
N ASN A 265 -21.01 3.57 -10.37
CA ASN A 265 -22.25 2.87 -10.64
C ASN A 265 -22.03 1.48 -11.29
N PRO A 266 -23.06 0.64 -11.48
CA PRO A 266 -22.91 -0.68 -12.09
C PRO A 266 -22.27 -0.69 -13.50
N LEU A 267 -22.54 0.30 -14.34
CA LEU A 267 -21.92 0.39 -15.68
C LEU A 267 -20.44 0.70 -15.59
N GLU A 268 -20.04 1.54 -14.64
CA GLU A 268 -18.64 1.84 -14.37
C GLU A 268 -17.89 0.60 -13.83
N MET A 269 -18.55 -0.22 -13.00
CA MET A 269 -18.00 -1.51 -12.57
C MET A 269 -17.81 -2.47 -13.75
N ASP A 270 -18.72 -2.49 -14.70
CA ASP A 270 -18.60 -3.34 -15.90
C ASP A 270 -17.38 -2.93 -16.74
N LEU A 271 -17.08 -1.63 -16.88
CA LEU A 271 -15.87 -1.13 -17.55
C LEU A 271 -14.60 -1.52 -16.80
N LEU A 272 -14.58 -1.40 -15.47
CA LEU A 272 -13.42 -1.85 -14.65
C LEU A 272 -13.19 -3.35 -14.82
N LYS A 273 -14.26 -4.15 -14.90
CA LYS A 273 -14.18 -5.59 -15.12
C LYS A 273 -13.66 -5.92 -16.52
N GLU A 274 -14.20 -5.27 -17.55
CA GLU A 274 -13.83 -5.49 -18.97
C GLU A 274 -12.35 -5.19 -19.21
N THR A 275 -11.84 -4.12 -18.61
CA THR A 275 -10.45 -3.68 -18.74
C THR A 275 -9.47 -4.39 -17.81
N ASP A 276 -9.93 -5.30 -16.96
CA ASP A 276 -9.12 -5.94 -15.91
C ASP A 276 -8.42 -4.92 -14.98
N THR A 277 -9.04 -3.74 -14.77
CA THR A 277 -8.53 -2.69 -13.89
C THR A 277 -8.67 -3.09 -12.43
N MET A 278 -7.60 -2.90 -11.65
CA MET A 278 -7.58 -3.18 -10.22
C MET A 278 -8.22 -2.06 -9.43
N VAL A 279 -8.95 -2.42 -8.36
CA VAL A 279 -9.52 -1.46 -7.41
C VAL A 279 -8.79 -1.53 -6.08
N VAL A 280 -8.62 -0.42 -5.39
CA VAL A 280 -8.06 -0.37 -4.04
C VAL A 280 -9.02 0.33 -3.08
N HIS A 281 -9.33 -0.34 -1.99
CA HIS A 281 -10.19 0.17 -0.92
C HIS A 281 -9.36 0.67 0.26
N ASN A 282 -9.66 1.88 0.76
CA ASN A 282 -8.96 2.55 1.85
C ASN A 282 -9.98 2.95 2.94
N PRO A 283 -10.35 2.03 3.84
CA PRO A 283 -11.52 2.24 4.71
C PRO A 283 -11.38 3.42 5.66
N GLU A 284 -10.23 3.59 6.35
CA GLU A 284 -10.03 4.68 7.31
C GLU A 284 -10.06 6.04 6.62
N SER A 285 -9.40 6.16 5.47
CA SER A 285 -9.38 7.40 4.71
C SER A 285 -10.77 7.79 4.23
N ASN A 286 -11.51 6.84 3.66
CA ASN A 286 -12.88 7.08 3.19
C ASN A 286 -13.80 7.57 4.34
N MET A 287 -13.65 6.96 5.52
CA MET A 287 -14.42 7.35 6.72
C MET A 287 -13.97 8.71 7.27
N GLY A 288 -12.65 8.91 7.38
CA GLY A 288 -12.07 10.13 7.95
C GLY A 288 -12.28 11.37 7.07
N ASN A 289 -12.26 11.21 5.76
CA ASN A 289 -12.58 12.25 4.78
C ASN A 289 -14.09 12.45 4.60
N ALA A 290 -14.92 11.62 5.27
CA ALA A 290 -16.39 11.67 5.21
C ALA A 290 -16.94 11.55 3.76
N VAL A 291 -16.27 10.80 2.89
CA VAL A 291 -16.64 10.68 1.46
C VAL A 291 -17.61 9.54 1.18
N GLY A 292 -17.85 8.66 2.15
CA GLY A 292 -18.80 7.57 2.05
C GLY A 292 -18.19 6.17 2.07
N CYS A 293 -18.97 5.17 1.70
CA CYS A 293 -18.58 3.77 1.70
C CYS A 293 -18.67 3.22 0.27
N PRO A 294 -17.57 2.70 -0.31
CA PRO A 294 -17.59 2.13 -1.65
C PRO A 294 -18.39 0.81 -1.69
N PRO A 295 -18.93 0.43 -2.85
CA PRO A 295 -19.70 -0.81 -3.03
C PRO A 295 -18.77 -2.04 -3.12
N VAL A 296 -17.88 -2.23 -2.16
CA VAL A 296 -16.81 -3.25 -2.16
C VAL A 296 -17.35 -4.66 -2.37
N LEU A 297 -18.44 -5.00 -1.70
CA LEU A 297 -19.03 -6.35 -1.79
C LEU A 297 -19.55 -6.63 -3.20
N GLU A 298 -20.11 -5.62 -3.86
CA GLU A 298 -20.58 -5.76 -5.26
C GLU A 298 -19.39 -5.83 -6.23
N ILE A 299 -18.35 -5.01 -6.04
CA ILE A 299 -17.12 -5.05 -6.82
C ILE A 299 -16.48 -6.44 -6.70
N PHE A 300 -16.36 -6.96 -5.48
CA PHE A 300 -15.81 -8.29 -5.22
C PHE A 300 -16.65 -9.40 -5.88
N LYS A 301 -17.99 -9.36 -5.72
CA LYS A 301 -18.93 -10.31 -6.31
C LYS A 301 -18.87 -10.36 -7.84
N ARG A 302 -18.58 -9.22 -8.49
CA ARG A 302 -18.37 -9.15 -9.94
C ARG A 302 -17.02 -9.77 -10.37
N GLY A 303 -16.17 -10.14 -9.42
CA GLY A 303 -14.85 -10.69 -9.66
C GLY A 303 -13.86 -9.66 -10.21
N ILE A 304 -14.05 -8.39 -9.91
CA ILE A 304 -13.06 -7.33 -10.12
C ILE A 304 -11.97 -7.52 -9.05
N LEU A 305 -10.70 -7.47 -9.45
CA LEU A 305 -9.59 -7.60 -8.51
C LEU A 305 -9.54 -6.36 -7.62
N ILE A 306 -9.95 -6.52 -6.37
CA ILE A 306 -9.96 -5.45 -5.37
C ILE A 306 -9.04 -5.79 -4.22
N GLY A 307 -8.13 -4.88 -3.87
CA GLY A 307 -7.20 -4.96 -2.75
C GLY A 307 -7.54 -3.99 -1.63
N LEU A 308 -6.73 -4.05 -0.58
CA LEU A 308 -6.82 -3.21 0.61
C LEU A 308 -5.56 -2.34 0.73
N GLY A 309 -5.76 -1.03 0.86
CA GLY A 309 -4.72 -0.03 1.12
C GLY A 309 -5.03 0.75 2.40
N THR A 310 -4.16 1.68 2.75
CA THR A 310 -4.28 2.52 3.95
C THR A 310 -4.40 4.00 3.63
N ASP A 311 -4.10 4.39 2.39
CA ASP A 311 -4.00 5.80 2.03
C ASP A 311 -2.99 6.56 2.93
N GLY A 312 -3.15 7.85 3.15
CA GLY A 312 -2.34 8.65 4.06
C GLY A 312 -2.70 8.53 5.55
N TYR A 313 -3.51 7.56 5.94
CA TYR A 313 -4.07 7.46 7.30
C TYR A 313 -3.20 6.66 8.27
N THR A 314 -2.75 5.48 7.85
CA THR A 314 -1.98 4.55 8.70
C THR A 314 -1.03 3.70 7.87
N SER A 315 -0.03 3.07 8.51
CA SER A 315 0.77 2.01 7.92
C SER A 315 0.36 0.62 8.43
N ASP A 316 -0.69 0.55 9.28
CA ASP A 316 -1.15 -0.70 9.91
C ASP A 316 -2.23 -1.38 9.08
N MET A 317 -1.84 -2.35 8.24
CA MET A 317 -2.77 -3.13 7.43
C MET A 317 -3.77 -3.96 8.23
N LEU A 318 -3.48 -4.28 9.49
CA LEU A 318 -4.42 -4.99 10.37
C LEU A 318 -5.49 -4.05 10.94
N GLU A 319 -5.17 -2.77 11.10
CA GLU A 319 -6.15 -1.73 11.41
C GLU A 319 -7.14 -1.59 10.24
N SER A 320 -6.64 -1.38 9.02
CA SER A 320 -7.46 -1.32 7.81
C SER A 320 -8.30 -2.58 7.60
N TYR A 321 -7.75 -3.74 7.89
CA TYR A 321 -8.48 -5.02 7.84
C TYR A 321 -9.67 -5.04 8.80
N LYS A 322 -9.48 -4.60 10.04
CA LYS A 322 -10.54 -4.52 11.05
C LYS A 322 -11.60 -3.48 10.70
N VAL A 323 -11.16 -2.29 10.32
CA VAL A 323 -12.06 -1.17 9.95
C VAL A 323 -12.90 -1.55 8.73
N ALA A 324 -12.30 -2.12 7.68
CA ALA A 324 -13.05 -2.59 6.52
C ALA A 324 -14.14 -3.62 6.89
N ASN A 325 -13.80 -4.61 7.74
CA ASN A 325 -14.76 -5.61 8.18
C ASN A 325 -15.96 -4.97 8.91
N ILE A 326 -15.71 -4.04 9.82
CA ILE A 326 -16.75 -3.35 10.60
C ILE A 326 -17.56 -2.41 9.72
N LEU A 327 -16.90 -1.63 8.86
CA LEU A 327 -17.52 -0.65 7.97
C LEU A 327 -18.59 -1.31 7.08
N HIS A 328 -18.23 -2.41 6.40
CA HIS A 328 -19.17 -3.04 5.48
C HIS A 328 -20.33 -3.74 6.17
N LYS A 329 -20.11 -4.34 7.35
CA LYS A 329 -21.21 -4.86 8.19
C LYS A 329 -22.15 -3.74 8.63
N HIS A 330 -21.59 -2.64 9.08
CA HIS A 330 -22.37 -1.48 9.53
C HIS A 330 -23.16 -0.85 8.37
N ASN A 331 -22.51 -0.64 7.22
CA ASN A 331 -23.12 -0.01 6.06
C ASN A 331 -24.26 -0.84 5.44
N THR A 332 -24.11 -2.17 5.42
CA THR A 332 -25.13 -3.08 4.84
C THR A 332 -26.16 -3.55 5.87
N CYS A 333 -25.94 -3.33 7.18
CA CYS A 333 -26.73 -3.92 8.26
C CYS A 333 -26.82 -5.45 8.17
N ASP A 334 -25.80 -6.10 7.57
CA ASP A 334 -25.72 -7.55 7.38
C ASP A 334 -24.58 -8.14 8.18
N ALA A 335 -24.90 -8.94 9.21
CA ALA A 335 -23.91 -9.59 10.08
C ALA A 335 -23.09 -10.65 9.35
N THR A 336 -23.56 -11.17 8.21
CA THR A 336 -22.88 -12.18 7.40
C THR A 336 -21.88 -11.59 6.39
N ALA A 337 -21.96 -10.29 6.10
CA ALA A 337 -21.08 -9.59 5.17
C ALA A 337 -19.62 -9.53 5.65
N ALA A 338 -18.69 -9.33 4.72
CA ALA A 338 -17.28 -9.00 4.97
C ALA A 338 -16.44 -10.07 5.71
N TRP A 339 -16.95 -11.27 5.89
CA TRP A 339 -16.19 -12.38 6.50
C TRP A 339 -15.26 -13.09 5.52
N THR A 340 -15.60 -13.11 4.24
CA THR A 340 -14.80 -13.73 3.17
C THR A 340 -14.07 -12.66 2.38
N GLU A 341 -14.76 -11.58 2.01
CA GLU A 341 -14.28 -10.56 1.09
C GLU A 341 -13.06 -9.82 1.65
N ILE A 342 -13.12 -9.36 2.89
CA ILE A 342 -12.05 -8.54 3.47
C ILE A 342 -10.76 -9.35 3.74
N PRO A 343 -10.81 -10.58 4.31
CA PRO A 343 -9.63 -11.43 4.35
C PRO A 343 -9.03 -11.73 2.98
N GLU A 344 -9.87 -12.00 1.98
CA GLU A 344 -9.42 -12.27 0.61
C GLU A 344 -8.71 -11.04 0.02
N MET A 345 -9.23 -9.82 0.24
CA MET A 345 -8.61 -8.58 -0.21
C MET A 345 -7.21 -8.41 0.38
N LEU A 346 -7.05 -8.54 1.70
CA LEU A 346 -5.76 -8.33 2.36
C LEU A 346 -4.75 -9.44 2.04
N PHE A 347 -5.14 -10.71 2.18
CA PHE A 347 -4.18 -11.80 2.18
C PHE A 347 -3.95 -12.42 0.81
N THR A 348 -4.94 -12.38 -0.08
CA THR A 348 -4.87 -13.00 -1.40
C THR A 348 -4.78 -11.97 -2.52
N ASN A 349 -5.68 -10.99 -2.52
CA ASN A 349 -5.77 -10.05 -3.64
C ASN A 349 -4.60 -9.06 -3.64
N ASN A 350 -4.14 -8.57 -2.48
CA ASN A 350 -2.95 -7.72 -2.42
C ASN A 350 -1.73 -8.45 -2.98
N ALA A 351 -1.59 -9.75 -2.75
CA ALA A 351 -0.54 -10.57 -3.35
C ALA A 351 -0.69 -10.71 -4.87
N LYS A 352 -1.93 -10.95 -5.37
CA LYS A 352 -2.23 -10.97 -6.82
C LYS A 352 -1.94 -9.62 -7.49
N ILE A 353 -2.23 -8.52 -6.82
CA ILE A 353 -1.93 -7.16 -7.28
C ILE A 353 -0.41 -6.98 -7.36
N ALA A 354 0.33 -7.31 -6.30
CA ALA A 354 1.79 -7.20 -6.28
C ALA A 354 2.46 -8.05 -7.36
N ALA A 355 1.92 -9.24 -7.68
CA ALA A 355 2.42 -10.13 -8.72
C ALA A 355 2.33 -9.55 -10.15
N ARG A 356 1.58 -8.46 -10.36
CA ARG A 356 1.57 -7.75 -11.66
C ARG A 356 2.80 -6.86 -11.86
N TYR A 357 3.56 -6.59 -10.78
CA TYR A 357 4.69 -5.64 -10.79
C TYR A 357 6.00 -6.23 -10.30
N PHE A 358 5.95 -7.27 -9.48
CA PHE A 358 7.12 -7.87 -8.86
C PHE A 358 7.21 -9.36 -9.18
N ASP A 359 8.41 -9.81 -9.46
CA ASP A 359 8.69 -11.23 -9.72
C ASP A 359 8.65 -12.05 -8.42
N GLY A 360 8.29 -13.32 -8.58
CA GLY A 360 8.15 -14.25 -7.46
C GLY A 360 6.79 -14.13 -6.75
N GLU A 361 6.54 -15.04 -5.84
CA GLU A 361 5.28 -15.12 -5.13
C GLU A 361 5.39 -14.43 -3.77
N LEU A 362 4.48 -13.51 -3.47
CA LEU A 362 4.37 -12.75 -2.22
C LEU A 362 3.12 -13.18 -1.44
N GLY A 363 3.07 -12.88 -0.15
CA GLY A 363 1.89 -13.13 0.68
C GLY A 363 1.65 -14.59 1.05
N VAL A 364 2.63 -15.47 0.83
CA VAL A 364 2.55 -16.90 1.12
C VAL A 364 3.87 -17.43 1.67
N LEU A 365 3.82 -18.39 2.60
CA LEU A 365 4.99 -19.10 3.10
C LEU A 365 5.03 -20.51 2.52
N LYS A 366 5.74 -20.66 1.40
CA LYS A 366 6.00 -21.95 0.76
C LYS A 366 7.35 -21.93 0.03
N ALA A 367 7.89 -23.09 -0.28
CA ALA A 367 9.15 -23.18 -1.02
C ALA A 367 9.07 -22.46 -2.38
N GLY A 368 10.08 -21.67 -2.69
CA GLY A 368 10.18 -20.85 -3.89
C GLY A 368 9.55 -19.47 -3.81
N ALA A 369 8.73 -19.17 -2.80
CA ALA A 369 8.16 -17.84 -2.60
C ALA A 369 9.22 -16.84 -2.10
N ASN A 370 8.96 -15.54 -2.29
CA ASN A 370 9.78 -14.48 -1.70
C ASN A 370 9.80 -14.59 -0.16
N ALA A 371 10.95 -14.36 0.45
CA ALA A 371 11.14 -14.47 1.88
C ALA A 371 10.72 -13.18 2.61
N ASP A 372 9.43 -12.89 2.56
CA ASP A 372 8.76 -11.78 3.23
C ASP A 372 7.96 -12.36 4.41
N VAL A 373 8.51 -12.27 5.62
CA VAL A 373 8.04 -13.00 6.81
C VAL A 373 7.94 -12.08 8.00
N ILE A 374 6.86 -12.21 8.77
CA ILE A 374 6.71 -11.55 10.07
C ILE A 374 6.52 -12.53 11.20
N VAL A 375 6.98 -12.15 12.38
CA VAL A 375 6.65 -12.80 13.65
C VAL A 375 5.84 -11.82 14.48
N THR A 376 4.69 -12.27 15.00
CA THR A 376 3.86 -11.46 15.91
C THR A 376 3.99 -11.98 17.34
N ASP A 377 3.78 -11.13 18.34
CA ASP A 377 3.74 -11.55 19.76
C ASP A 377 2.39 -12.12 20.19
N TYR A 378 1.51 -12.35 19.22
CA TYR A 378 0.21 -12.93 19.49
C TYR A 378 0.32 -14.37 19.96
N ASN A 379 -0.26 -14.63 21.15
CA ASN A 379 -0.39 -15.96 21.72
C ASN A 379 -1.88 -16.30 21.83
N PRO A 380 -2.41 -17.26 21.04
CA PRO A 380 -3.83 -17.58 21.04
C PRO A 380 -4.32 -18.06 22.41
N LEU A 381 -5.36 -17.41 22.93
CA LEU A 381 -6.03 -17.82 24.18
C LEU A 381 -7.08 -18.92 23.96
N THR A 382 -7.46 -19.14 22.71
CA THR A 382 -8.42 -20.16 22.27
C THR A 382 -7.77 -21.00 21.16
N PRO A 383 -8.29 -22.22 20.88
CA PRO A 383 -7.71 -23.06 19.84
C PRO A 383 -7.64 -22.36 18.48
N LEU A 384 -6.44 -22.27 17.91
CA LEU A 384 -6.19 -21.72 16.58
C LEU A 384 -6.06 -22.88 15.58
N HIS A 385 -6.81 -22.83 14.51
CA HIS A 385 -6.76 -23.78 13.40
C HIS A 385 -7.01 -23.07 12.05
N ALA A 386 -6.80 -23.76 10.95
CA ALA A 386 -6.89 -23.15 9.60
C ALA A 386 -8.23 -22.43 9.33
N GLY A 387 -9.34 -22.97 9.83
CA GLY A 387 -10.68 -22.41 9.59
C GLY A 387 -11.00 -21.15 10.42
N ASN A 388 -10.22 -20.81 11.45
CA ASN A 388 -10.47 -19.64 12.29
C ASN A 388 -9.29 -18.64 12.35
N ALA A 389 -8.21 -18.90 11.64
CA ALA A 389 -7.02 -18.04 11.66
C ALA A 389 -7.34 -16.57 11.33
N ASN A 390 -8.23 -16.31 10.35
CA ASN A 390 -8.67 -14.94 10.01
C ASN A 390 -9.39 -14.26 11.18
N GLY A 391 -10.18 -15.01 11.96
CA GLY A 391 -10.83 -14.48 13.15
C GLY A 391 -9.83 -14.14 14.26
N HIS A 392 -8.82 -14.99 14.50
CA HIS A 392 -7.73 -14.69 15.44
C HIS A 392 -7.00 -13.41 15.05
N ILE A 393 -6.70 -13.21 13.77
CA ILE A 393 -6.05 -11.99 13.28
C ILE A 393 -6.97 -10.79 13.48
N LEU A 394 -8.24 -10.87 13.03
CA LEU A 394 -9.20 -9.78 13.09
C LEU A 394 -9.44 -9.27 14.52
N PHE A 395 -9.60 -10.17 15.48
CA PHE A 395 -9.98 -9.81 16.85
C PHE A 395 -8.81 -9.72 17.81
N GLY A 396 -7.69 -10.37 17.50
CA GLY A 396 -6.58 -10.53 18.42
C GLY A 396 -5.29 -9.81 18.04
N MET A 397 -5.17 -9.27 16.82
CA MET A 397 -3.92 -8.66 16.35
C MET A 397 -4.12 -7.23 15.84
N ASN A 398 -3.06 -6.45 15.91
CA ASN A 398 -2.85 -5.18 15.24
C ASN A 398 -1.35 -5.06 14.89
N GLY A 399 -0.93 -4.01 14.17
CA GLY A 399 0.45 -3.87 13.73
C GLY A 399 1.47 -3.82 14.87
N ARG A 400 1.08 -3.39 16.06
CA ARG A 400 1.97 -3.37 17.25
C ARG A 400 2.36 -4.77 17.73
N ASN A 401 1.60 -5.80 17.38
CA ASN A 401 1.96 -7.18 17.67
C ASN A 401 3.12 -7.70 16.81
N VAL A 402 3.47 -7.05 15.73
CA VAL A 402 4.62 -7.47 14.89
C VAL A 402 5.92 -7.20 15.64
N VAL A 403 6.70 -8.23 15.94
CA VAL A 403 7.96 -8.11 16.67
C VAL A 403 9.19 -8.35 15.79
N THR A 404 9.04 -9.04 14.66
CA THR A 404 10.10 -9.27 13.68
C THR A 404 9.54 -9.10 12.27
N THR A 405 10.29 -8.41 11.42
CA THR A 405 9.94 -8.18 10.01
C THR A 405 11.14 -8.51 9.13
N ILE A 406 10.90 -9.37 8.15
CA ILE A 406 11.89 -9.83 7.17
C ILE A 406 11.33 -9.53 5.79
N ALA A 407 12.10 -8.87 4.93
CA ALA A 407 11.76 -8.61 3.54
C ALA A 407 12.86 -9.14 2.62
N ALA A 408 12.49 -9.89 1.59
CA ALA A 408 13.43 -10.52 0.66
C ALA A 408 14.61 -11.20 1.40
N GLY A 409 14.33 -11.85 2.54
CA GLY A 409 15.29 -12.57 3.37
C GLY A 409 16.17 -11.70 4.28
N LYS A 410 16.10 -10.37 4.19
CA LYS A 410 16.81 -9.44 5.07
C LYS A 410 15.97 -9.15 6.31
N VAL A 411 16.56 -9.30 7.50
CA VAL A 411 15.91 -8.92 8.76
C VAL A 411 15.93 -7.40 8.87
N LEU A 412 14.73 -6.78 8.84
CA LEU A 412 14.56 -5.32 8.93
C LEU A 412 14.28 -4.87 10.36
N MET A 413 13.59 -5.73 11.12
CA MET A 413 13.28 -5.51 12.54
C MET A 413 13.35 -6.83 13.28
N LYS A 414 13.92 -6.83 14.49
CA LYS A 414 13.95 -7.98 15.41
C LYS A 414 13.63 -7.54 16.83
N ASP A 415 12.72 -8.24 17.50
CA ASP A 415 12.26 -7.92 18.86
C ASP A 415 11.88 -6.42 19.01
N ARG A 416 11.16 -5.87 18.01
CA ARG A 416 10.73 -4.46 17.89
C ARG A 416 11.85 -3.43 17.67
N VAL A 417 13.11 -3.86 17.50
CA VAL A 417 14.24 -2.98 17.18
C VAL A 417 14.48 -3.03 15.67
N VAL A 418 14.43 -1.87 15.02
CA VAL A 418 14.79 -1.72 13.60
C VAL A 418 16.29 -1.94 13.47
N THR A 419 16.69 -2.81 12.53
CA THR A 419 18.09 -3.23 12.36
C THR A 419 18.79 -2.56 11.18
N VAL A 420 18.03 -1.85 10.36
CA VAL A 420 18.50 -1.28 9.08
C VAL A 420 18.70 0.23 9.13
N ALA A 421 18.35 0.88 10.23
CA ALA A 421 18.56 2.31 10.45
C ALA A 421 18.69 2.62 11.94
N ASP A 422 19.35 3.72 12.27
CA ASP A 422 19.28 4.33 13.60
C ASP A 422 17.96 5.10 13.73
N GLU A 423 16.95 4.43 14.30
CA GLU A 423 15.58 4.96 14.43
C GLU A 423 15.57 6.29 15.21
N GLU A 424 16.38 6.43 16.24
CA GLU A 424 16.42 7.65 17.07
C GLU A 424 17.02 8.83 16.31
N ALA A 425 18.12 8.62 15.60
CA ALA A 425 18.75 9.64 14.77
C ALA A 425 17.81 10.07 13.61
N VAL A 426 17.17 9.12 12.94
CA VAL A 426 16.19 9.39 11.87
C VAL A 426 15.04 10.24 12.41
N PHE A 427 14.43 9.85 13.53
CA PHE A 427 13.29 10.58 14.08
C PHE A 427 13.68 11.95 14.66
N ALA A 428 14.90 12.10 15.19
CA ALA A 428 15.41 13.40 15.60
C ALA A 428 15.49 14.36 14.40
N LYS A 429 16.06 13.89 13.30
CA LYS A 429 16.15 14.71 12.06
C LYS A 429 14.78 14.95 11.42
N ALA A 430 13.89 13.96 11.42
CA ALA A 430 12.51 14.13 10.91
C ALA A 430 11.75 15.21 11.68
N ARG A 431 11.92 15.30 13.01
CA ARG A 431 11.33 16.38 13.82
C ARG A 431 11.89 17.76 13.45
N GLU A 432 13.15 17.87 13.16
CA GLU A 432 13.80 19.12 12.68
C GLU A 432 13.21 19.54 11.33
N VAL A 433 13.18 18.61 10.37
CA VAL A 433 12.72 18.83 9.00
C VAL A 433 11.22 19.18 8.99
N SER A 434 10.37 18.42 9.69
CA SER A 434 8.94 18.70 9.77
C SER A 434 8.63 20.03 10.45
N ALA A 435 9.40 20.41 11.46
CA ALA A 435 9.27 21.73 12.09
C ALA A 435 9.66 22.87 11.15
N ALA A 436 10.63 22.66 10.25
CA ALA A 436 10.98 23.61 9.21
C ALA A 436 9.89 23.70 8.11
N LEU A 437 9.32 22.56 7.72
CA LEU A 437 8.18 22.50 6.80
C LEU A 437 6.98 23.28 7.38
N TRP A 438 6.57 23.01 8.62
CA TRP A 438 5.40 23.65 9.23
C TRP A 438 5.53 25.19 9.38
N LYS A 439 6.75 25.74 9.29
CA LYS A 439 6.94 27.21 9.22
C LYS A 439 6.70 27.76 7.82
N ARG A 440 6.70 26.92 6.79
CA ARG A 440 6.37 27.31 5.41
C ARG A 440 4.86 27.21 5.11
N LEU A 441 4.12 26.51 5.97
CA LEU A 441 2.67 26.38 5.92
C LEU A 441 1.97 27.49 6.74
#